data_5cb235b13f5eadcc32750665b6cb7525
#
_entry.id   5cb235b13f5eadcc32750665b6cb7525
#
_cell.length_a   1.000
_cell.length_b   1.000
_cell.length_c   1.000
_cell.angle_alpha   90.00
_cell.angle_beta   90.00
_cell.angle_gamma   90.00
#
_symmetry.space_group_name_H-M   'P 1'
#
loop_
_entity.id
_entity.type
_entity.pdbx_description
1 polymer ?
#
loop_
_entity_poly.entity_id
_entity_poly.type
_entity_poly.pdbx_seq_one_letter_code
_entity_poly.pdbx_strand_id
1 'polypeptide(L)'
;MIRAILATCLLADASALSLRMSSGLNIDMRGKTVFVGGVADSTGYGWAIAKACAEAGAKILLGTWPPVMPIFQMGIERGQFVEDQKLSDGSTMEIAKIYPLDATFDTLESIPEKVATSKRYKSFTGYSIQEVVDQIKRDHGNIDYMVHSLANGPEVTKPLLETSRDGYLAANSASAYSLVSMAQRFGAIMNPGGAMLSLTYVASEKVIPGYGGGMSSAKAALESDTRTLAYELGRKYGVRINTISAGPLASRAAKAIGGAGKPKTFIDYAIDYSIANAPMSQLLSATWHRPIAK
;
A
#
# COMPACT_ATOMS: atom_id res chain seq x y z
N MET A 1 -15.48 -9.20 -52.95
CA MET A 1 -16.32 -9.77 -51.86
C MET A 1 -15.53 -10.12 -50.59
N ILE A 2 -14.37 -10.78 -50.67
CA ILE A 2 -13.56 -11.18 -49.48
C ILE A 2 -13.05 -10.00 -48.64
N ARG A 3 -12.69 -8.85 -49.23
CA ARG A 3 -12.22 -7.66 -48.50
C ARG A 3 -13.30 -6.94 -47.68
N ALA A 4 -14.56 -7.05 -48.07
CA ALA A 4 -15.69 -6.45 -47.33
C ALA A 4 -16.06 -7.27 -46.08
N ILE A 5 -15.93 -8.60 -46.15
CA ILE A 5 -16.21 -9.50 -45.04
C ILE A 5 -15.15 -9.38 -43.94
N LEU A 6 -13.86 -9.20 -44.28
CA LEU A 6 -12.80 -8.98 -43.30
C LEU A 6 -12.94 -7.62 -42.58
N ALA A 7 -13.36 -6.57 -43.26
CA ALA A 7 -13.59 -5.27 -42.64
C ALA A 7 -14.79 -5.28 -41.65
N THR A 8 -15.82 -6.06 -41.98
CA THR A 8 -16.99 -6.17 -41.09
C THR A 8 -16.71 -7.00 -39.83
N CYS A 9 -15.89 -8.05 -39.93
CA CYS A 9 -15.45 -8.83 -38.77
C CYS A 9 -14.52 -8.04 -37.87
N LEU A 10 -13.61 -7.22 -38.41
CA LEU A 10 -12.71 -6.38 -37.58
C LEU A 10 -13.45 -5.24 -36.86
N LEU A 11 -14.50 -4.69 -37.48
CA LEU A 11 -15.33 -3.66 -36.84
C LEU A 11 -16.27 -4.24 -35.78
N ALA A 12 -16.76 -5.46 -35.96
CA ALA A 12 -17.57 -6.14 -34.94
C ALA A 12 -16.74 -6.52 -33.69
N ASP A 13 -15.50 -6.96 -33.88
CA ASP A 13 -14.61 -7.28 -32.77
C ASP A 13 -14.16 -6.03 -32.02
N ALA A 14 -13.92 -4.91 -32.70
CA ALA A 14 -13.55 -3.64 -32.03
C ALA A 14 -14.71 -3.05 -31.22
N SER A 15 -15.94 -3.15 -31.72
CA SER A 15 -17.13 -2.70 -30.98
C SER A 15 -17.49 -3.65 -29.82
N ALA A 16 -17.29 -4.96 -29.99
CA ALA A 16 -17.49 -5.93 -28.92
C ALA A 16 -16.41 -5.81 -27.82
N LEU A 17 -15.18 -5.46 -28.18
CA LEU A 17 -14.11 -5.18 -27.22
C LEU A 17 -14.34 -3.85 -26.48
N SER A 18 -14.82 -2.83 -27.17
CA SER A 18 -15.22 -1.54 -26.58
C SER A 18 -16.41 -1.69 -25.61
N LEU A 19 -17.40 -2.49 -25.96
CA LEU A 19 -18.54 -2.80 -25.10
C LEU A 19 -18.14 -3.64 -23.87
N ARG A 20 -17.14 -4.53 -24.00
CA ARG A 20 -16.59 -5.27 -22.85
C ARG A 20 -15.73 -4.40 -21.93
N MET A 21 -15.09 -3.37 -22.46
CA MET A 21 -14.33 -2.40 -21.62
C MET A 21 -15.26 -1.40 -20.91
N SER A 22 -16.46 -1.16 -21.41
CA SER A 22 -17.47 -0.33 -20.72
C SER A 22 -18.30 -1.10 -19.69
N SER A 23 -18.32 -2.43 -19.73
CA SER A 23 -18.82 -3.30 -18.65
C SER A 23 -17.69 -3.67 -17.71
N GLY A 24 -16.98 -2.68 -17.17
CA GLY A 24 -16.01 -2.88 -16.10
C GLY A 24 -16.64 -3.70 -14.97
N LEU A 25 -15.86 -4.55 -14.31
CA LEU A 25 -16.26 -5.19 -13.07
C LEU A 25 -16.86 -4.10 -12.18
N ASN A 26 -18.18 -4.12 -12.04
CA ASN A 26 -18.89 -3.12 -11.24
C ASN A 26 -18.70 -3.50 -9.77
N ILE A 27 -17.52 -3.14 -9.23
CA ILE A 27 -17.20 -3.34 -7.82
C ILE A 27 -17.91 -2.23 -7.07
N ASP A 28 -18.92 -2.59 -6.30
CA ASP A 28 -19.66 -1.67 -5.44
C ASP A 28 -19.18 -1.82 -3.99
N MET A 29 -18.55 -0.77 -3.47
CA MET A 29 -18.10 -0.68 -2.08
C MET A 29 -18.87 0.37 -1.28
N ARG A 30 -20.02 0.83 -1.77
CA ARG A 30 -20.89 1.75 -1.04
C ARG A 30 -21.30 1.16 0.31
N GLY A 31 -21.22 1.98 1.36
CA GLY A 31 -21.47 1.54 2.73
C GLY A 31 -20.33 0.71 3.35
N LYS A 32 -19.23 0.48 2.62
CA LYS A 32 -18.03 -0.19 3.12
C LYS A 32 -17.01 0.80 3.66
N THR A 33 -16.33 0.42 4.72
CA THR A 33 -15.26 1.20 5.34
C THR A 33 -13.93 0.51 5.12
N VAL A 34 -12.96 1.24 4.58
CA VAL A 34 -11.60 0.77 4.26
C VAL A 34 -10.60 1.55 5.10
N PHE A 35 -9.75 0.85 5.83
CA PHE A 35 -8.58 1.42 6.48
C PHE A 35 -7.32 1.09 5.69
N VAL A 36 -6.52 2.10 5.35
CA VAL A 36 -5.25 1.93 4.64
C VAL A 36 -4.11 2.45 5.51
N GLY A 37 -3.33 1.54 6.09
CA GLY A 37 -2.13 1.87 6.86
C GLY A 37 -0.92 2.09 5.95
N GLY A 38 -0.17 3.19 6.20
CA GLY A 38 1.07 3.49 5.47
C GLY A 38 0.92 4.50 4.34
N VAL A 39 -0.02 5.44 4.45
CA VAL A 39 -0.19 6.54 3.48
C VAL A 39 0.44 7.81 4.03
N ALA A 40 1.35 8.42 3.27
CA ALA A 40 2.04 9.66 3.65
C ALA A 40 2.18 10.67 2.50
N ASP A 41 1.75 10.30 1.30
CA ASP A 41 1.70 11.12 0.08
C ASP A 41 0.83 10.44 -0.99
N SER A 42 0.67 11.10 -2.14
CA SER A 42 -0.12 10.60 -3.28
C SER A 42 0.64 9.67 -4.22
N THR A 43 1.92 9.39 -3.99
CA THR A 43 2.78 8.67 -4.95
C THR A 43 2.92 7.17 -4.62
N GLY A 44 2.42 6.73 -3.47
CA GLY A 44 2.57 5.36 -2.99
C GLY A 44 1.40 4.44 -3.35
N TYR A 45 1.63 3.14 -3.21
CA TYR A 45 0.59 2.12 -3.41
C TYR A 45 -0.62 2.28 -2.46
N GLY A 46 -0.38 2.68 -1.20
CA GLY A 46 -1.46 2.91 -0.25
C GLY A 46 -2.45 3.95 -0.75
N TRP A 47 -1.96 5.07 -1.30
CA TRP A 47 -2.83 6.08 -1.91
C TRP A 47 -3.59 5.54 -3.12
N ALA A 48 -2.91 4.84 -4.04
CA ALA A 48 -3.55 4.27 -5.22
C ALA A 48 -4.67 3.28 -4.86
N ILE A 49 -4.45 2.44 -3.84
CA ILE A 49 -5.46 1.51 -3.34
C ILE A 49 -6.62 2.26 -2.67
N ALA A 50 -6.33 3.27 -1.84
CA ALA A 50 -7.36 4.11 -1.22
C ALA A 50 -8.25 4.77 -2.30
N LYS A 51 -7.62 5.34 -3.35
CA LYS A 51 -8.34 5.95 -4.47
C LYS A 51 -9.19 4.92 -5.23
N ALA A 52 -8.67 3.73 -5.53
CA ALA A 52 -9.44 2.67 -6.18
C ALA A 52 -10.66 2.22 -5.34
N CYS A 53 -10.51 2.16 -4.01
CA CYS A 53 -11.64 1.88 -3.12
C CYS A 53 -12.66 3.02 -3.10
N ALA A 54 -12.20 4.28 -3.13
CA ALA A 54 -13.07 5.46 -3.22
C ALA A 54 -13.84 5.51 -4.55
N GLU A 55 -13.20 5.16 -5.69
CA GLU A 55 -13.85 4.98 -6.99
C GLU A 55 -15.02 3.99 -6.93
N ALA A 56 -14.89 2.96 -6.09
CA ALA A 56 -15.95 1.98 -5.85
C ALA A 56 -16.98 2.43 -4.79
N GLY A 57 -16.85 3.62 -4.23
CA GLY A 57 -17.78 4.22 -3.27
C GLY A 57 -17.50 3.93 -1.79
N ALA A 58 -16.32 3.44 -1.43
CA ALA A 58 -15.97 3.17 -0.05
C ALA A 58 -15.66 4.43 0.76
N LYS A 59 -15.93 4.37 2.08
CA LYS A 59 -15.42 5.34 3.06
C LYS A 59 -13.95 5.04 3.32
N ILE A 60 -13.08 6.05 3.19
CA ILE A 60 -11.63 5.92 3.30
C ILE A 60 -11.12 6.45 4.65
N LEU A 61 -10.41 5.60 5.38
CA LEU A 61 -9.65 5.91 6.59
C LEU A 61 -8.17 5.66 6.30
N LEU A 62 -7.30 6.57 6.70
CA LEU A 62 -5.87 6.45 6.48
C LEU A 62 -5.11 6.32 7.80
N GLY A 63 -4.05 5.52 7.79
CA GLY A 63 -3.05 5.44 8.84
C GLY A 63 -1.73 6.05 8.34
N THR A 64 -1.24 7.08 9.02
CA THR A 64 -0.03 7.81 8.62
C THR A 64 1.00 7.80 9.74
N TRP A 65 2.25 7.56 9.40
CA TRP A 65 3.35 7.59 10.36
C TRP A 65 3.46 8.98 11.03
N PRO A 66 3.45 9.07 12.39
CA PRO A 66 3.37 10.33 13.11
C PRO A 66 4.37 11.41 12.64
N PRO A 67 5.67 11.11 12.43
CA PRO A 67 6.64 12.12 12.00
C PRO A 67 6.37 12.80 10.67
N VAL A 68 5.58 12.20 9.78
CA VAL A 68 5.24 12.78 8.45
C VAL A 68 3.79 13.24 8.36
N MET A 69 2.97 12.88 9.32
CA MET A 69 1.53 13.20 9.33
C MET A 69 1.24 14.71 9.23
N PRO A 70 1.93 15.62 9.95
CA PRO A 70 1.65 17.05 9.85
C PRO A 70 1.91 17.60 8.44
N ILE A 71 2.98 17.12 7.79
CA ILE A 71 3.32 17.54 6.41
C ILE A 71 2.26 17.04 5.43
N PHE A 72 1.81 15.80 5.61
CA PHE A 72 0.78 15.20 4.77
C PHE A 72 -0.58 15.91 4.94
N GLN A 73 -1.02 16.16 6.17
CA GLN A 73 -2.26 16.90 6.46
C GLN A 73 -2.22 18.32 5.90
N MET A 74 -1.12 19.05 6.12
CA MET A 74 -0.92 20.38 5.55
C MET A 74 -0.96 20.35 4.01
N GLY A 75 -0.42 19.31 3.39
CA GLY A 75 -0.49 19.09 1.94
C GLY A 75 -1.92 18.95 1.44
N ILE A 76 -2.75 18.19 2.16
CA ILE A 76 -4.19 18.05 1.86
C ILE A 76 -4.92 19.39 2.02
N GLU A 77 -4.73 20.08 3.14
CA GLU A 77 -5.36 21.38 3.45
C GLU A 77 -4.99 22.46 2.43
N ARG A 78 -3.77 22.46 1.91
CA ARG A 78 -3.29 23.37 0.87
C ARG A 78 -3.67 22.96 -0.55
N GLY A 79 -4.38 21.88 -0.72
CA GLY A 79 -4.79 21.39 -2.03
C GLY A 79 -3.67 20.80 -2.89
N GLN A 80 -2.53 20.41 -2.29
CA GLN A 80 -1.40 19.84 -3.05
C GLN A 80 -1.74 18.53 -3.74
N PHE A 81 -2.77 17.82 -3.29
CA PHE A 81 -3.19 16.50 -3.80
C PHE A 81 -4.55 16.55 -4.54
N VAL A 82 -5.10 17.74 -4.84
CA VAL A 82 -6.44 17.86 -5.45
C VAL A 82 -6.52 17.09 -6.76
N GLU A 83 -5.51 17.18 -7.63
CA GLU A 83 -5.50 16.44 -8.89
C GLU A 83 -5.38 14.92 -8.67
N ASP A 84 -4.61 14.50 -7.65
CA ASP A 84 -4.44 13.09 -7.32
C ASP A 84 -5.69 12.49 -6.64
N GLN A 85 -6.53 13.33 -6.03
CA GLN A 85 -7.80 12.95 -5.41
C GLN A 85 -8.96 12.86 -6.41
N LYS A 86 -8.83 13.41 -7.62
CA LYS A 86 -9.90 13.35 -8.62
C LYS A 86 -10.24 11.91 -8.99
N LEU A 87 -11.52 11.58 -8.90
CA LEU A 87 -12.09 10.30 -9.29
C LEU A 87 -12.49 10.33 -10.78
N SER A 88 -12.76 9.17 -11.35
CA SER A 88 -13.09 9.02 -12.77
C SER A 88 -14.39 9.69 -13.16
N ASP A 89 -15.32 9.86 -12.22
CA ASP A 89 -16.60 10.55 -12.40
C ASP A 89 -16.50 12.09 -12.25
N GLY A 90 -15.29 12.61 -11.99
CA GLY A 90 -15.02 14.03 -11.75
C GLY A 90 -15.20 14.48 -10.29
N SER A 91 -15.68 13.62 -9.40
CA SER A 91 -15.74 13.89 -7.97
C SER A 91 -14.33 13.80 -7.32
N THR A 92 -14.24 14.09 -6.04
CA THR A 92 -12.98 14.07 -5.30
C THR A 92 -13.02 12.95 -4.24
N MET A 93 -11.95 12.15 -4.14
CA MET A 93 -11.78 11.20 -3.05
C MET A 93 -11.83 11.91 -1.70
N GLU A 94 -12.83 11.59 -0.91
CA GLU A 94 -12.96 12.08 0.46
C GLU A 94 -12.22 11.15 1.44
N ILE A 95 -11.35 11.74 2.26
CA ILE A 95 -10.66 11.05 3.35
C ILE A 95 -11.42 11.35 4.63
N ALA A 96 -12.16 10.38 5.13
CA ALA A 96 -13.02 10.58 6.29
C ALA A 96 -12.21 10.87 7.58
N LYS A 97 -11.06 10.21 7.76
CA LYS A 97 -10.13 10.49 8.87
C LYS A 97 -8.73 9.97 8.60
N ILE A 98 -7.73 10.67 9.14
CA ILE A 98 -6.32 10.27 9.17
C ILE A 98 -5.95 10.00 10.63
N TYR A 99 -5.46 8.78 10.90
CA TYR A 99 -4.99 8.35 12.21
C TYR A 99 -3.47 8.34 12.25
N PRO A 100 -2.84 8.80 13.33
CA PRO A 100 -1.42 8.56 13.54
C PRO A 100 -1.21 7.05 13.73
N LEU A 101 -0.32 6.43 12.95
CA LEU A 101 -0.03 5.01 13.05
C LEU A 101 1.47 4.77 12.96
N ASP A 102 2.07 4.27 14.01
CA ASP A 102 3.38 3.64 13.97
C ASP A 102 3.24 2.13 14.24
N ALA A 103 3.28 1.35 13.17
CA ALA A 103 3.09 -0.09 13.24
C ALA A 103 4.30 -0.87 13.81
N THR A 104 5.30 -0.17 14.33
CA THR A 104 6.37 -0.79 15.12
C THR A 104 5.99 -0.94 16.60
N PHE A 105 4.87 -0.33 17.01
CA PHE A 105 4.35 -0.39 18.38
C PHE A 105 2.98 -1.04 18.43
N ASP A 106 2.90 -2.14 19.13
CA ASP A 106 1.67 -2.93 19.25
C ASP A 106 0.63 -2.26 20.15
N THR A 107 1.09 -1.77 21.30
CA THR A 107 0.27 -1.13 22.35
C THR A 107 1.00 0.09 22.90
N LEU A 108 0.31 0.90 23.70
CA LEU A 108 0.90 2.06 24.39
C LEU A 108 2.12 1.67 25.23
N GLU A 109 2.04 0.54 25.95
CA GLU A 109 3.10 0.04 26.82
C GLU A 109 4.35 -0.42 26.03
N SER A 110 4.20 -0.74 24.75
CA SER A 110 5.31 -1.13 23.89
C SER A 110 6.14 0.05 23.39
N ILE A 111 5.70 1.29 23.63
CA ILE A 111 6.37 2.50 23.16
C ILE A 111 7.48 2.89 24.15
N PRO A 112 8.76 2.88 23.73
CA PRO A 112 9.84 3.32 24.61
C PRO A 112 9.70 4.80 24.99
N GLU A 113 9.95 5.17 26.24
CA GLU A 113 9.86 6.53 26.72
C GLU A 113 10.67 7.53 25.89
N LYS A 114 11.87 7.15 25.46
CA LYS A 114 12.73 7.95 24.56
C LYS A 114 12.07 8.27 23.21
N VAL A 115 11.15 7.43 22.74
CA VAL A 115 10.37 7.68 21.53
C VAL A 115 9.24 8.64 21.84
N ALA A 116 8.42 8.34 22.83
CA ALA A 116 7.26 9.14 23.22
C ALA A 116 7.64 10.61 23.53
N THR A 117 8.78 10.82 24.20
CA THR A 117 9.27 12.17 24.59
C THR A 117 10.06 12.88 23.48
N SER A 118 10.37 12.20 22.38
CA SER A 118 11.14 12.79 21.27
C SER A 118 10.37 13.91 20.59
N LYS A 119 11.07 14.88 19.99
CA LYS A 119 10.46 15.99 19.21
C LYS A 119 9.51 15.52 18.12
N ARG A 120 9.72 14.31 17.58
CA ARG A 120 8.95 13.76 16.46
C ARG A 120 7.62 13.14 16.90
N TYR A 121 7.49 12.76 18.18
CA TYR A 121 6.33 12.03 18.70
C TYR A 121 5.60 12.74 19.85
N LYS A 122 6.26 13.64 20.58
CA LYS A 122 5.71 14.29 21.81
C LYS A 122 4.36 15.01 21.63
N SER A 123 4.01 15.38 20.39
CA SER A 123 2.74 16.02 20.06
C SER A 123 1.66 15.02 19.64
N PHE A 124 1.97 13.73 19.58
CA PHE A 124 1.04 12.70 19.18
C PHE A 124 0.68 11.79 20.35
N THR A 125 -0.55 11.32 20.33
CA THR A 125 -1.08 10.29 21.21
C THR A 125 -1.88 9.31 20.37
N GLY A 126 -2.04 8.07 20.85
CA GLY A 126 -2.92 7.12 20.20
C GLY A 126 -2.39 6.60 18.87
N TYR A 127 -1.07 6.38 18.73
CA TYR A 127 -0.42 5.99 17.51
C TYR A 127 0.08 4.53 17.46
N SER A 128 -0.06 3.77 18.54
CA SER A 128 0.14 2.32 18.51
C SER A 128 -0.98 1.63 17.73
N ILE A 129 -0.75 0.41 17.26
CA ILE A 129 -1.74 -0.34 16.49
C ILE A 129 -3.04 -0.51 17.28
N GLN A 130 -2.94 -0.91 18.57
CA GLN A 130 -4.12 -1.10 19.42
C GLN A 130 -4.91 0.20 19.60
N GLU A 131 -4.23 1.31 19.90
CA GLU A 131 -4.90 2.60 20.10
C GLU A 131 -5.61 3.07 18.82
N VAL A 132 -5.02 2.85 17.63
CA VAL A 132 -5.66 3.16 16.33
C VAL A 132 -6.91 2.29 16.12
N VAL A 133 -6.84 1.00 16.43
CA VAL A 133 -8.01 0.09 16.35
C VAL A 133 -9.13 0.56 17.27
N ASP A 134 -8.81 0.94 18.52
CA ASP A 134 -9.79 1.42 19.50
C ASP A 134 -10.42 2.74 19.06
N GLN A 135 -9.63 3.65 18.49
CA GLN A 135 -10.13 4.90 17.90
C GLN A 135 -11.06 4.64 16.73
N ILE A 136 -10.68 3.78 15.78
CA ILE A 136 -11.53 3.43 14.62
C ILE A 136 -12.83 2.79 15.09
N LYS A 137 -12.75 1.86 16.05
CA LYS A 137 -13.94 1.20 16.60
C LYS A 137 -14.91 2.19 17.23
N ARG A 138 -14.40 3.17 17.97
CA ARG A 138 -15.21 4.23 18.60
C ARG A 138 -15.81 5.18 17.56
N ASP A 139 -15.02 5.58 16.54
CA ASP A 139 -15.39 6.64 15.60
C ASP A 139 -16.28 6.12 14.45
N HIS A 140 -16.09 4.88 14.03
CA HIS A 140 -16.73 4.31 12.84
C HIS A 140 -17.37 2.94 13.05
N GLY A 141 -17.17 2.31 14.20
CA GLY A 141 -17.62 0.95 14.44
C GLY A 141 -16.72 -0.11 13.79
N ASN A 142 -17.33 -1.11 13.14
CA ASN A 142 -16.58 -2.11 12.40
C ASN A 142 -16.15 -1.59 11.02
N ILE A 143 -15.06 -2.16 10.49
CA ILE A 143 -14.59 -1.91 9.14
C ILE A 143 -14.75 -3.16 8.27
N ASP A 144 -14.71 -3.00 6.96
CA ASP A 144 -14.84 -4.11 6.02
C ASP A 144 -13.50 -4.53 5.42
N TYR A 145 -12.59 -3.58 5.22
CA TYR A 145 -11.29 -3.85 4.59
C TYR A 145 -10.15 -3.15 5.31
N MET A 146 -9.03 -3.86 5.41
CA MET A 146 -7.78 -3.34 5.95
C MET A 146 -6.64 -3.55 4.94
N VAL A 147 -5.88 -2.50 4.66
CA VAL A 147 -4.73 -2.55 3.77
C VAL A 147 -3.46 -2.23 4.55
N HIS A 148 -2.52 -3.17 4.54
CA HIS A 148 -1.18 -3.01 5.07
C HIS A 148 -0.24 -2.57 3.94
N SER A 149 -0.01 -1.26 3.81
CA SER A 149 0.93 -0.66 2.86
C SER A 149 2.15 -0.09 3.58
N LEU A 150 2.74 -0.91 4.43
CA LEU A 150 3.83 -0.55 5.32
C LEU A 150 5.10 -1.36 4.98
N ALA A 151 6.23 -0.68 4.96
CA ALA A 151 7.54 -1.31 4.91
C ALA A 151 8.60 -0.31 5.38
N ASN A 152 9.54 -0.78 6.17
CA ASN A 152 10.72 -0.01 6.56
C ASN A 152 11.89 -0.95 6.80
N GLY A 153 13.07 -0.57 6.29
CA GLY A 153 14.34 -1.26 6.54
C GLY A 153 15.44 -0.23 6.72
N PRO A 154 15.86 0.05 7.97
CA PRO A 154 16.86 1.09 8.25
C PRO A 154 18.16 0.91 7.47
N GLU A 155 18.52 -0.33 7.17
CA GLU A 155 19.74 -0.71 6.46
C GLU A 155 19.48 -1.25 5.04
N VAL A 156 18.34 -0.91 4.42
CA VAL A 156 17.92 -1.43 3.10
C VAL A 156 18.98 -1.25 2.00
N THR A 157 19.85 -0.25 2.13
CA THR A 157 20.94 0.02 1.17
C THR A 157 22.20 -0.82 1.40
N LYS A 158 22.30 -1.53 2.53
CA LYS A 158 23.43 -2.40 2.83
C LYS A 158 23.24 -3.78 2.20
N PRO A 159 24.30 -4.39 1.67
CA PRO A 159 24.30 -5.82 1.36
C PRO A 159 23.90 -6.65 2.60
N LEU A 160 23.32 -7.83 2.38
CA LEU A 160 22.92 -8.70 3.49
C LEU A 160 24.10 -9.10 4.40
N LEU A 161 25.29 -9.30 3.81
CA LEU A 161 26.52 -9.63 4.55
C LEU A 161 27.00 -8.49 5.48
N GLU A 162 26.56 -7.26 5.24
CA GLU A 162 26.92 -6.07 6.03
C GLU A 162 25.77 -5.60 6.93
N THR A 163 24.64 -6.30 6.88
CA THR A 163 23.46 -5.95 7.66
C THR A 163 23.65 -6.35 9.12
N SER A 164 23.43 -5.41 10.03
CA SER A 164 23.47 -5.68 11.46
C SER A 164 22.27 -6.52 11.90
N ARG A 165 22.39 -7.22 13.05
CA ARG A 165 21.26 -7.93 13.67
C ARG A 165 20.09 -6.99 13.93
N ASP A 166 20.37 -5.80 14.47
CA ASP A 166 19.33 -4.82 14.79
C ASP A 166 18.64 -4.30 13.53
N GLY A 167 19.40 -4.00 12.47
CA GLY A 167 18.84 -3.59 11.18
C GLY A 167 17.97 -4.68 10.54
N TYR A 168 18.43 -5.93 10.59
CA TYR A 168 17.67 -7.08 10.10
C TYR A 168 16.37 -7.29 10.88
N LEU A 169 16.42 -7.26 12.21
CA LEU A 169 15.24 -7.41 13.07
C LEU A 169 14.27 -6.23 12.90
N ALA A 170 14.78 -5.01 12.77
CA ALA A 170 13.94 -3.84 12.52
C ALA A 170 13.21 -3.93 11.18
N ALA A 171 13.86 -4.41 10.12
CA ALA A 171 13.24 -4.62 8.83
C ALA A 171 12.10 -5.66 8.91
N ASN A 172 12.32 -6.79 9.58
CA ASN A 172 11.32 -7.84 9.76
C ASN A 172 10.16 -7.36 10.67
N SER A 173 10.46 -6.64 11.75
CA SER A 173 9.45 -6.07 12.65
C SER A 173 8.51 -5.12 11.91
N ALA A 174 9.07 -4.13 11.19
CA ALA A 174 8.27 -3.09 10.54
C ALA A 174 7.60 -3.54 9.24
N SER A 175 8.15 -4.56 8.54
CA SER A 175 7.70 -4.93 7.19
C SER A 175 7.01 -6.30 7.11
N ALA A 176 7.10 -7.13 8.14
CA ALA A 176 6.44 -8.44 8.21
C ALA A 176 5.57 -8.55 9.46
N TYR A 177 6.17 -8.49 10.65
CA TYR A 177 5.43 -8.67 11.90
C TYR A 177 4.31 -7.64 12.09
N SER A 178 4.51 -6.42 11.62
CA SER A 178 3.45 -5.40 11.65
C SER A 178 2.13 -5.85 10.99
N LEU A 179 2.19 -6.70 9.93
CA LEU A 179 1.00 -7.33 9.36
C LEU A 179 0.33 -8.28 10.35
N VAL A 180 1.12 -9.11 11.05
CA VAL A 180 0.61 -10.05 12.05
C VAL A 180 -0.07 -9.30 13.18
N SER A 181 0.58 -8.26 13.72
CA SER A 181 0.05 -7.42 14.77
C SER A 181 -1.23 -6.68 14.35
N MET A 182 -1.25 -6.11 13.15
CA MET A 182 -2.46 -5.47 12.60
C MET A 182 -3.58 -6.49 12.37
N ALA A 183 -3.28 -7.65 11.81
CA ALA A 183 -4.27 -8.70 11.57
C ALA A 183 -4.92 -9.18 12.88
N GLN A 184 -4.11 -9.38 13.92
CA GLN A 184 -4.58 -9.77 15.25
C GLN A 184 -5.59 -8.79 15.83
N ARG A 185 -5.33 -7.49 15.71
CA ARG A 185 -6.12 -6.41 16.35
C ARG A 185 -7.27 -5.95 15.47
N PHE A 186 -7.02 -5.69 14.19
CA PHE A 186 -8.07 -5.29 13.25
C PHE A 186 -9.09 -6.41 13.00
N GLY A 187 -8.67 -7.69 13.02
CA GLY A 187 -9.58 -8.82 12.87
C GLY A 187 -10.77 -8.77 13.82
N ALA A 188 -10.56 -8.27 15.05
CA ALA A 188 -11.60 -8.16 16.08
C ALA A 188 -12.66 -7.06 15.77
N ILE A 189 -12.35 -6.11 14.92
CA ILE A 189 -13.26 -5.01 14.51
C ILE A 189 -13.67 -5.09 13.04
N MET A 190 -13.35 -6.18 12.35
CA MET A 190 -13.79 -6.37 10.97
C MET A 190 -15.12 -7.08 10.88
N ASN A 191 -15.90 -6.70 9.89
CA ASN A 191 -17.14 -7.39 9.55
C ASN A 191 -16.82 -8.76 8.92
N PRO A 192 -17.56 -9.83 9.27
CA PRO A 192 -17.45 -11.10 8.56
C PRO A 192 -17.65 -10.92 7.04
N GLY A 193 -16.88 -11.65 6.25
CA GLY A 193 -16.82 -11.47 4.79
C GLY A 193 -15.85 -10.37 4.33
N GLY A 194 -15.29 -9.60 5.26
CA GLY A 194 -14.27 -8.61 4.99
C GLY A 194 -12.96 -9.19 4.47
N ALA A 195 -12.02 -8.32 4.12
CA ALA A 195 -10.71 -8.75 3.64
C ALA A 195 -9.57 -7.83 4.08
N MET A 196 -8.40 -8.43 4.27
CA MET A 196 -7.13 -7.75 4.45
C MET A 196 -6.25 -7.90 3.21
N LEU A 197 -5.44 -6.89 2.94
CA LEU A 197 -4.49 -6.88 1.83
C LEU A 197 -3.14 -6.37 2.33
N SER A 198 -2.06 -7.05 1.93
CA SER A 198 -0.69 -6.58 2.13
C SER A 198 0.06 -6.46 0.81
N LEU A 199 1.24 -5.84 0.84
CA LEU A 199 2.09 -5.64 -0.33
C LEU A 199 3.42 -6.36 -0.15
N THR A 200 3.71 -7.30 -1.05
CA THR A 200 5.00 -7.96 -1.15
C THR A 200 5.77 -7.49 -2.40
N TYR A 201 6.90 -8.09 -2.63
CA TYR A 201 7.78 -7.83 -3.77
C TYR A 201 8.50 -9.12 -4.17
N VAL A 202 8.74 -9.29 -5.43
CA VAL A 202 9.41 -10.49 -6.01
C VAL A 202 10.77 -10.82 -5.36
N ALA A 203 11.35 -9.87 -4.62
CA ALA A 203 12.55 -10.09 -3.81
C ALA A 203 12.36 -11.12 -2.68
N SER A 204 11.13 -11.55 -2.38
CA SER A 204 10.83 -12.69 -1.50
C SER A 204 11.31 -14.01 -2.07
N GLU A 205 11.37 -14.13 -3.42
CA GLU A 205 11.69 -15.35 -4.15
C GLU A 205 12.97 -15.24 -4.98
N LYS A 206 13.30 -14.02 -5.42
CA LYS A 206 14.42 -13.76 -6.33
C LYS A 206 15.42 -12.79 -5.73
N VAL A 207 16.69 -12.94 -6.10
CA VAL A 207 17.71 -11.96 -5.74
C VAL A 207 17.51 -10.70 -6.55
N ILE A 208 17.26 -9.59 -5.85
CA ILE A 208 17.18 -8.26 -6.44
C ILE A 208 18.34 -7.42 -5.92
N PRO A 209 19.37 -7.17 -6.75
CA PRO A 209 20.53 -6.37 -6.35
C PRO A 209 20.11 -4.99 -5.86
N GLY A 210 20.64 -4.56 -4.70
CA GLY A 210 20.31 -3.27 -4.08
C GLY A 210 19.10 -3.27 -3.17
N TYR A 211 18.36 -4.37 -3.05
CA TYR A 211 17.27 -4.55 -2.09
C TYR A 211 17.76 -5.38 -0.89
N GLY A 212 18.53 -4.73 -0.01
CA GLY A 212 19.25 -5.37 1.08
C GLY A 212 18.65 -5.13 2.47
N GLY A 213 19.53 -5.14 3.50
CA GLY A 213 19.14 -4.83 4.89
C GLY A 213 18.09 -5.77 5.50
N GLY A 214 17.96 -7.02 5.02
CA GLY A 214 16.96 -7.96 5.49
C GLY A 214 15.56 -7.77 4.88
N MET A 215 15.37 -6.84 3.94
CA MET A 215 14.07 -6.56 3.34
C MET A 215 13.53 -7.72 2.49
N SER A 216 14.40 -8.48 1.78
CA SER A 216 13.98 -9.68 1.05
C SER A 216 13.43 -10.75 1.99
N SER A 217 14.13 -10.97 3.12
CA SER A 217 13.68 -11.90 4.17
C SER A 217 12.35 -11.46 4.78
N ALA A 218 12.16 -10.15 5.03
CA ALA A 218 10.91 -9.61 5.54
C ALA A 218 9.75 -9.83 4.56
N LYS A 219 9.98 -9.73 3.24
CA LYS A 219 8.94 -10.02 2.24
C LYS A 219 8.60 -11.52 2.17
N ALA A 220 9.58 -12.40 2.29
CA ALA A 220 9.35 -13.84 2.38
C ALA A 220 8.56 -14.22 3.65
N ALA A 221 8.92 -13.62 4.80
CA ALA A 221 8.18 -13.79 6.05
C ALA A 221 6.73 -13.31 5.91
N LEU A 222 6.49 -12.11 5.38
CA LEU A 222 5.15 -11.56 5.15
C LEU A 222 4.28 -12.48 4.29
N GLU A 223 4.83 -13.09 3.24
CA GLU A 223 4.10 -14.04 2.39
C GLU A 223 3.78 -15.35 3.13
N SER A 224 4.72 -15.86 3.93
CA SER A 224 4.50 -17.04 4.78
C SER A 224 3.41 -16.75 5.82
N ASP A 225 3.50 -15.63 6.52
CA ASP A 225 2.55 -15.20 7.53
C ASP A 225 1.16 -14.96 6.92
N THR A 226 1.07 -14.40 5.71
CA THR A 226 -0.20 -14.23 5.00
C THR A 226 -0.94 -15.57 4.83
N ARG A 227 -0.23 -16.66 4.48
CA ARG A 227 -0.84 -18.00 4.34
C ARG A 227 -1.37 -18.52 5.66
N THR A 228 -0.62 -18.37 6.74
CA THR A 228 -1.03 -18.78 8.10
C THR A 228 -2.22 -17.95 8.57
N LEU A 229 -2.13 -16.63 8.43
CA LEU A 229 -3.21 -15.69 8.80
C LEU A 229 -4.48 -15.92 7.99
N ALA A 230 -4.39 -16.34 6.72
CA ALA A 230 -5.57 -16.68 5.92
C ALA A 230 -6.38 -17.82 6.55
N TYR A 231 -5.70 -18.83 7.09
CA TYR A 231 -6.34 -19.92 7.82
C TYR A 231 -6.94 -19.45 9.16
N GLU A 232 -6.17 -18.70 9.94
CA GLU A 232 -6.56 -18.28 11.29
C GLU A 232 -7.69 -17.23 11.28
N LEU A 233 -7.55 -16.18 10.47
CA LEU A 233 -8.55 -15.10 10.34
C LEU A 233 -9.86 -15.62 9.73
N GLY A 234 -9.75 -16.52 8.74
CA GLY A 234 -10.92 -17.15 8.13
C GLY A 234 -11.76 -17.91 9.13
N ARG A 235 -11.11 -18.70 10.00
CA ARG A 235 -11.80 -19.48 11.04
C ARG A 235 -12.32 -18.64 12.18
N LYS A 236 -11.53 -17.65 12.63
CA LYS A 236 -11.86 -16.89 13.83
C LYS A 236 -12.84 -15.75 13.55
N TYR A 237 -12.71 -15.07 12.43
CA TYR A 237 -13.43 -13.84 12.14
C TYR A 237 -14.22 -13.86 10.82
N GLY A 238 -14.08 -14.90 10.01
CA GLY A 238 -14.67 -14.93 8.66
C GLY A 238 -14.04 -13.90 7.71
N VAL A 239 -12.76 -13.52 7.94
CA VAL A 239 -12.03 -12.52 7.19
C VAL A 239 -10.97 -13.18 6.30
N ARG A 240 -10.89 -12.76 5.04
CA ARG A 240 -9.87 -13.21 4.09
C ARG A 240 -8.65 -12.31 4.18
N ILE A 241 -7.46 -12.85 3.90
CA ILE A 241 -6.25 -12.06 3.74
C ILE A 241 -5.47 -12.54 2.50
N ASN A 242 -4.94 -11.60 1.74
CA ASN A 242 -4.10 -11.84 0.58
C ASN A 242 -2.97 -10.84 0.52
N THR A 243 -1.96 -11.12 -0.31
CA THR A 243 -0.89 -10.19 -0.61
C THR A 243 -0.74 -9.99 -2.11
N ILE A 244 -0.41 -8.75 -2.52
CA ILE A 244 -0.10 -8.41 -3.91
C ILE A 244 1.42 -8.28 -4.04
N SER A 245 2.01 -9.06 -4.96
CA SER A 245 3.39 -8.86 -5.39
C SER A 245 3.40 -7.72 -6.42
N ALA A 246 3.67 -6.52 -5.93
CA ALA A 246 3.60 -5.31 -6.72
C ALA A 246 4.89 -5.13 -7.54
N GLY A 247 4.77 -4.62 -8.76
CA GLY A 247 5.90 -4.20 -9.58
C GLY A 247 6.61 -2.97 -9.02
N PRO A 248 7.70 -2.49 -9.62
CA PRO A 248 8.39 -1.29 -9.14
C PRO A 248 7.57 -0.03 -9.37
N LEU A 249 7.41 0.80 -8.33
CA LEU A 249 6.74 2.10 -8.39
C LEU A 249 7.68 3.19 -7.91
N ALA A 250 7.81 4.28 -8.66
CA ALA A 250 8.64 5.42 -8.31
C ALA A 250 8.04 6.28 -7.17
N SER A 251 7.64 5.63 -6.07
CA SER A 251 7.16 6.29 -4.88
C SER A 251 8.27 7.06 -4.17
N ARG A 252 7.92 8.02 -3.31
CA ARG A 252 8.89 8.75 -2.49
C ARG A 252 9.73 7.81 -1.61
N ALA A 253 9.11 6.80 -1.03
CA ALA A 253 9.80 5.80 -0.22
C ALA A 253 10.80 4.97 -1.05
N ALA A 254 10.42 4.55 -2.27
CA ALA A 254 11.28 3.79 -3.15
C ALA A 254 12.47 4.61 -3.67
N LYS A 255 12.27 5.90 -3.97
CA LYS A 255 13.33 6.84 -4.37
C LYS A 255 14.36 7.09 -3.27
N ALA A 256 14.00 6.94 -2.01
CA ALA A 256 14.93 7.05 -0.88
C ALA A 256 15.92 5.88 -0.79
N ILE A 257 15.66 4.74 -1.48
CA ILE A 257 16.53 3.58 -1.48
C ILE A 257 17.72 3.82 -2.42
N GLY A 258 18.91 4.05 -1.86
CA GLY A 258 20.18 4.05 -2.61
C GLY A 258 20.39 5.17 -3.62
N GLY A 259 19.66 6.32 -3.48
CA GLY A 259 19.67 7.38 -4.50
C GLY A 259 20.58 8.58 -4.28
N ALA A 260 21.12 8.79 -3.08
CA ALA A 260 21.91 9.99 -2.78
C ALA A 260 23.21 10.03 -3.63
N GLY A 261 23.30 11.01 -4.54
CA GLY A 261 24.49 11.25 -5.37
C GLY A 261 24.65 10.34 -6.59
N LYS A 262 23.69 9.48 -6.92
CA LYS A 262 23.73 8.65 -8.13
C LYS A 262 22.78 9.19 -9.20
N PRO A 263 23.14 9.12 -10.50
CA PRO A 263 22.29 9.60 -11.60
C PRO A 263 20.99 8.78 -11.75
N LYS A 264 20.96 7.53 -11.29
CA LYS A 264 19.78 6.67 -11.22
C LYS A 264 19.70 6.02 -9.84
N THR A 265 18.50 5.97 -9.30
CA THR A 265 18.20 5.25 -8.05
C THR A 265 17.96 3.77 -8.32
N PHE A 266 17.94 2.95 -7.26
CA PHE A 266 17.54 1.55 -7.35
C PHE A 266 16.20 1.36 -8.08
N ILE A 267 15.21 2.19 -7.74
CA ILE A 267 13.86 2.08 -8.32
C ILE A 267 13.83 2.43 -9.81
N ASP A 268 14.67 3.37 -10.26
CA ASP A 268 14.76 3.72 -11.68
C ASP A 268 15.29 2.53 -12.51
N TYR A 269 16.31 1.83 -12.00
CA TYR A 269 16.79 0.60 -12.64
C TYR A 269 15.74 -0.51 -12.66
N ALA A 270 14.99 -0.68 -11.56
CA ALA A 270 13.96 -1.70 -11.46
C ALA A 270 12.79 -1.42 -12.44
N ILE A 271 12.42 -0.16 -12.62
CA ILE A 271 11.39 0.26 -13.60
C ILE A 271 11.89 0.02 -15.02
N ASP A 272 13.09 0.48 -15.37
CA ASP A 272 13.67 0.29 -16.70
C ASP A 272 13.77 -1.20 -17.06
N TYR A 273 14.23 -2.03 -16.12
CA TYR A 273 14.29 -3.47 -16.30
C TYR A 273 12.91 -4.08 -16.53
N SER A 274 11.91 -3.67 -15.75
CA SER A 274 10.54 -4.17 -15.89
C SER A 274 9.93 -3.76 -17.24
N ILE A 275 10.15 -2.53 -17.68
CA ILE A 275 9.69 -2.06 -19.00
C ILE A 275 10.34 -2.86 -20.12
N ALA A 276 11.65 -3.11 -20.04
CA ALA A 276 12.40 -3.83 -21.07
C ALA A 276 12.02 -5.32 -21.17
N ASN A 277 11.58 -5.94 -20.08
CA ASN A 277 11.40 -7.39 -19.99
C ASN A 277 9.94 -7.84 -19.82
N ALA A 278 9.00 -6.93 -19.53
CA ALA A 278 7.60 -7.30 -19.39
C ALA A 278 6.97 -7.64 -20.75
N PRO A 279 6.17 -8.72 -20.84
CA PRO A 279 5.48 -9.09 -22.10
C PRO A 279 4.59 -7.97 -22.66
N MET A 280 4.12 -7.06 -21.80
CA MET A 280 3.25 -5.94 -22.14
C MET A 280 3.96 -4.59 -21.89
N SER A 281 5.24 -4.50 -22.21
CA SER A 281 6.10 -3.34 -21.91
C SER A 281 5.53 -2.01 -22.41
N GLN A 282 4.86 -1.96 -23.56
CA GLN A 282 4.26 -0.74 -24.13
C GLN A 282 3.07 -0.25 -23.30
N LEU A 283 2.26 -1.14 -22.74
CA LEU A 283 1.15 -0.79 -21.84
C LEU A 283 1.69 -0.33 -20.48
N LEU A 284 2.74 -0.97 -19.98
CA LEU A 284 3.41 -0.56 -18.75
C LEU A 284 4.06 0.82 -18.89
N SER A 285 4.75 1.09 -20.02
CA SER A 285 5.35 2.40 -20.26
C SER A 285 4.31 3.52 -20.29
N ALA A 286 3.15 3.29 -20.91
CA ALA A 286 2.06 4.27 -20.93
C ALA A 286 1.41 4.53 -19.57
N THR A 287 1.40 3.52 -18.68
CA THR A 287 0.79 3.62 -17.34
C THR A 287 1.77 4.17 -16.30
N TRP A 288 3.08 3.86 -16.42
CA TRP A 288 4.11 4.21 -15.47
C TRP A 288 4.76 5.58 -15.75
N HIS A 289 4.72 6.02 -17.02
CA HIS A 289 5.24 7.31 -17.45
C HIS A 289 4.14 8.35 -17.73
N ARG A 290 2.88 8.07 -17.48
CA ARG A 290 1.97 9.20 -17.35
C ARG A 290 2.48 10.05 -16.20
N PRO A 291 3.10 11.21 -16.47
CA PRO A 291 3.18 12.20 -15.43
C PRO A 291 1.73 12.38 -15.02
N ILE A 292 1.45 12.27 -13.74
CA ILE A 292 0.29 12.91 -13.15
C ILE A 292 0.38 14.31 -13.75
N ALA A 293 -0.55 14.61 -14.66
CA ALA A 293 -0.49 15.83 -15.46
C ALA A 293 -0.20 16.99 -14.52
N LYS A 294 0.84 17.78 -14.89
CA LYS A 294 1.15 18.99 -14.17
C LYS A 294 -0.04 19.94 -14.22
#